data_3781b7fb27b0884ef8939e3ad1b97042
#
_entry.id   3781b7fb27b0884ef8939e3ad1b97042
#
_cell.length_a   1.000
_cell.length_b   1.000
_cell.length_c   1.000
_cell.angle_alpha   90.00
_cell.angle_beta   90.00
_cell.angle_gamma   90.00
#
_symmetry.space_group_name_H-M   'P 1'
#
loop_
_entity.id
_entity.type
_entity.pdbx_description
1 polymer ?
#
loop_
_entity_poly.entity_id
_entity_poly.type
_entity_poly.pdbx_seq_one_letter_code
_entity_poly.pdbx_strand_id
1 'polypeptide(L)'
;MKYYLIVGEASGDLHASRLMQSLMQYDPAAEFRFLGGDLMQRVGGTRVKHYRELAYMGFVPVLLHLPTIFKNMKMCKEDIVRWQPDVVILIDYPGFNLSIAKYVKKNTNIPVFYYISPKIWAWKEWRIKAIKRDVKEMFSILPFEIQIGRAHV
;
A
#
# COMPACT_ATOMS: atom_id res chain seq x y z
N MET A 1 7.71 10.28 -12.75
CA MET A 1 7.50 8.84 -12.49
C MET A 1 6.04 8.57 -12.15
N LYS A 2 5.63 7.34 -12.36
CA LYS A 2 4.29 6.88 -12.02
C LYS A 2 4.32 6.11 -10.70
N TYR A 3 3.53 6.55 -9.73
CA TYR A 3 3.45 5.96 -8.39
C TYR A 3 2.05 5.38 -8.16
N TYR A 4 1.99 4.12 -7.74
CA TYR A 4 0.74 3.49 -7.34
C TYR A 4 0.75 3.26 -5.83
N LEU A 5 -0.18 3.88 -5.11
CA LEU A 5 -0.24 3.81 -3.64
C LEU A 5 -1.49 3.07 -3.19
N ILE A 6 -1.38 2.30 -2.11
CA ILE A 6 -2.51 1.60 -1.54
C ILE A 6 -2.56 1.83 -0.04
N VAL A 7 -3.66 2.44 0.43
CA VAL A 7 -3.96 2.61 1.85
C VAL A 7 -5.32 2.00 2.14
N GLY A 8 -5.52 1.52 3.36
CA GLY A 8 -6.75 0.87 3.77
C GLY A 8 -7.52 1.58 4.88
N GLU A 9 -7.01 2.71 5.38
CA GLU A 9 -7.63 3.42 6.50
C GLU A 9 -7.23 4.90 6.54
N ALA A 10 -7.91 5.66 7.41
CA ALA A 10 -7.71 7.11 7.51
C ALA A 10 -6.29 7.52 7.89
N SER A 11 -5.64 6.79 8.80
CA SER A 11 -4.25 7.09 9.17
C SER A 11 -3.29 6.90 7.99
N GLY A 12 -3.50 5.87 7.20
CA GLY A 12 -2.73 5.64 5.97
C GLY A 12 -2.94 6.75 4.95
N ASP A 13 -4.17 7.22 4.80
CA ASP A 13 -4.50 8.34 3.91
C ASP A 13 -3.70 9.60 4.28
N LEU A 14 -3.62 9.91 5.58
CA LEU A 14 -2.83 11.04 6.06
C LEU A 14 -1.35 10.89 5.75
N HIS A 15 -0.76 9.74 6.08
CA HIS A 15 0.66 9.48 5.82
C HIS A 15 0.97 9.47 4.32
N ALA A 16 0.12 8.85 3.52
CA ALA A 16 0.29 8.80 2.08
C ALA A 16 0.17 10.18 1.43
N SER A 17 -0.76 11.01 1.89
CA SER A 17 -0.91 12.37 1.37
C SER A 17 0.35 13.20 1.59
N ARG A 18 0.98 13.08 2.74
CA ARG A 18 2.26 13.75 3.06
C ARG A 18 3.40 13.21 2.20
N LEU A 19 3.46 11.90 2.02
CA LEU A 19 4.45 11.28 1.14
C LEU A 19 4.30 11.76 -0.30
N MET A 20 3.08 11.83 -0.80
CA MET A 20 2.79 12.34 -2.15
C MET A 20 3.28 13.79 -2.31
N GLN A 21 3.02 14.65 -1.32
CA GLN A 21 3.51 16.04 -1.33
C GLN A 21 5.04 16.09 -1.41
N SER A 22 5.73 15.25 -0.63
CA SER A 22 7.19 15.18 -0.64
C SER A 22 7.71 14.67 -1.99
N LEU A 23 7.08 13.65 -2.55
CA LEU A 23 7.46 13.11 -3.86
C LEU A 23 7.32 14.16 -4.97
N MET A 24 6.28 14.98 -4.91
CA MET A 24 6.08 16.06 -5.89
C MET A 24 7.18 17.13 -5.83
N GLN A 25 7.79 17.34 -4.67
CA GLN A 25 8.92 18.27 -4.54
C GLN A 25 10.17 17.75 -5.26
N TYR A 26 10.42 16.45 -5.17
CA TYR A 26 11.57 15.81 -5.83
C TYR A 26 11.30 15.40 -7.28
N ASP A 27 10.04 15.17 -7.61
CA ASP A 27 9.60 14.74 -8.93
C ASP A 27 8.38 15.57 -9.34
N PRO A 28 8.58 16.77 -9.93
CA PRO A 28 7.45 17.65 -10.32
C PRO A 28 6.55 17.02 -11.38
N ALA A 29 7.02 16.04 -12.12
CA ALA A 29 6.24 15.32 -13.11
C ALA A 29 5.58 14.04 -12.57
N ALA A 30 5.55 13.86 -11.25
CA ALA A 30 4.96 12.69 -10.62
C ALA A 30 3.48 12.51 -10.99
N GLU A 31 3.13 11.29 -11.37
CA GLU A 31 1.75 10.87 -11.60
C GLU A 31 1.36 9.87 -10.53
N PHE A 32 0.20 10.09 -9.92
CA PHE A 32 -0.29 9.22 -8.83
C PHE A 32 -1.60 8.56 -9.23
N ARG A 33 -1.66 7.26 -8.95
CA ARG A 33 -2.88 6.48 -9.02
C ARG A 33 -2.98 5.69 -7.72
N PHE A 34 -4.15 5.64 -7.08
CA PHE A 34 -4.18 5.10 -5.72
C PHE A 34 -5.53 4.57 -5.28
N LEU A 35 -5.46 3.65 -4.32
CA LEU A 35 -6.58 3.30 -3.46
C LEU A 35 -6.34 4.05 -2.15
N GLY A 36 -7.23 4.97 -1.81
CA GLY A 36 -6.98 5.84 -0.64
C GLY A 36 -8.18 6.72 -0.32
N GLY A 37 -7.90 7.84 0.32
CA GLY A 37 -8.94 8.71 0.85
C GLY A 37 -8.93 10.13 0.30
N ASP A 38 -9.61 11.00 1.04
CA ASP A 38 -9.84 12.37 0.61
C ASP A 38 -8.60 13.25 0.70
N LEU A 39 -7.71 12.98 1.66
CA LEU A 39 -6.47 13.74 1.82
C LEU A 39 -5.52 13.49 0.64
N MET A 40 -5.39 12.26 0.21
CA MET A 40 -4.62 11.92 -0.98
C MET A 40 -5.24 12.56 -2.24
N GLN A 41 -6.57 12.52 -2.34
CA GLN A 41 -7.29 13.11 -3.47
C GLN A 41 -7.02 14.62 -3.57
N ARG A 42 -6.90 15.32 -2.46
CA ARG A 42 -6.59 16.75 -2.43
C ARG A 42 -5.19 17.07 -2.92
N VAL A 43 -4.25 16.17 -2.73
CA VAL A 43 -2.88 16.34 -3.24
C VAL A 43 -2.87 16.25 -4.76
N GLY A 44 -3.63 15.31 -5.33
CA GLY A 44 -3.74 15.13 -6.77
C GLY A 44 -3.79 13.67 -7.18
N GLY A 45 -3.72 13.44 -8.49
CA GLY A 45 -3.74 12.10 -9.05
C GLY A 45 -5.13 11.53 -9.24
N THR A 46 -5.21 10.23 -9.49
CA THR A 46 -6.46 9.52 -9.74
C THR A 46 -6.73 8.51 -8.62
N ARG A 47 -7.82 8.73 -7.89
CA ARG A 47 -8.30 7.78 -6.90
C ARG A 47 -9.15 6.71 -7.60
N VAL A 48 -8.65 5.48 -7.60
CA VAL A 48 -9.34 4.33 -8.20
C VAL A 48 -10.49 3.88 -7.32
N LYS A 49 -10.25 3.82 -6.00
CA LYS A 49 -11.25 3.48 -4.99
C LYS A 49 -10.96 4.18 -3.68
N HIS A 50 -12.02 4.53 -2.95
CA HIS A 50 -11.89 5.04 -1.59
C HIS A 50 -11.60 3.88 -0.63
N TYR A 51 -10.75 4.08 0.40
CA TYR A 51 -10.41 3.02 1.34
C TYR A 51 -11.63 2.45 2.07
N ARG A 52 -12.70 3.24 2.24
CA ARG A 52 -13.95 2.77 2.85
C ARG A 52 -14.61 1.65 2.05
N GLU A 53 -14.37 1.59 0.76
CA GLU A 53 -14.89 0.54 -0.11
C GLU A 53 -14.02 -0.72 -0.09
N LEU A 54 -12.80 -0.65 0.44
CA LEU A 54 -11.86 -1.77 0.51
C LEU A 54 -12.02 -2.59 1.77
N ALA A 55 -12.30 -1.91 2.89
CA ALA A 55 -12.33 -2.51 4.20
C ALA A 55 -13.67 -2.23 4.86
N TYR A 56 -14.43 -3.29 5.12
CA TYR A 56 -15.62 -3.18 5.93
C TYR A 56 -15.22 -3.27 7.39
N MET A 57 -15.01 -2.10 8.00
CA MET A 57 -14.74 -1.98 9.42
C MET A 57 -16.08 -1.81 10.13
N GLY A 58 -16.48 -2.75 10.98
CA GLY A 58 -17.72 -2.64 11.73
C GLY A 58 -18.22 -3.96 12.24
N PHE A 59 -19.49 -3.96 12.70
CA PHE A 59 -20.12 -5.09 13.38
C PHE A 59 -20.53 -6.24 12.45
N VAL A 60 -20.35 -6.09 11.15
CA VAL A 60 -20.71 -7.13 10.18
C VAL A 60 -19.53 -8.10 10.06
N PRO A 61 -19.75 -9.41 10.16
CA PRO A 61 -18.68 -10.40 10.03
C PRO A 61 -17.90 -10.26 8.72
N VAL A 62 -16.58 -10.31 8.81
CA VAL A 62 -15.69 -10.22 7.64
C VAL A 62 -16.06 -11.24 6.56
N LEU A 63 -16.52 -12.42 6.96
CA LEU A 63 -16.94 -13.50 6.06
C LEU A 63 -18.02 -13.08 5.06
N LEU A 64 -18.91 -12.16 5.44
CA LEU A 64 -19.96 -11.67 4.54
C LEU A 64 -19.42 -10.73 3.47
N HIS A 65 -18.22 -10.18 3.66
CA HIS A 65 -17.61 -9.23 2.75
C HIS A 65 -16.45 -9.82 1.94
N LEU A 66 -16.11 -11.11 2.14
CA LEU A 66 -15.03 -11.76 1.40
C LEU A 66 -15.14 -11.63 -0.12
N PRO A 67 -16.32 -11.83 -0.72
CA PRO A 67 -16.44 -11.67 -2.18
C PRO A 67 -16.07 -10.27 -2.66
N THR A 68 -16.46 -9.23 -1.89
CA THR A 68 -16.13 -7.84 -2.21
C THR A 68 -14.64 -7.58 -2.05
N ILE A 69 -14.01 -8.11 -1.00
CA ILE A 69 -12.57 -7.98 -0.76
C ILE A 69 -11.78 -8.62 -1.92
N PHE A 70 -12.14 -9.83 -2.33
CA PHE A 70 -11.49 -10.51 -3.46
C PHE A 70 -11.70 -9.77 -4.78
N LYS A 71 -12.90 -9.21 -5.00
CA LYS A 71 -13.19 -8.40 -6.18
C LYS A 71 -12.32 -7.14 -6.22
N ASN A 72 -12.18 -6.45 -5.09
CA ASN A 72 -11.34 -5.27 -4.97
C ASN A 72 -9.86 -5.60 -5.20
N MET A 73 -9.42 -6.74 -4.67
CA MET A 73 -8.04 -7.20 -4.86
C MET A 73 -7.75 -7.52 -6.32
N LYS A 74 -8.66 -8.23 -6.99
CA LYS A 74 -8.54 -8.53 -8.41
C LYS A 74 -8.50 -7.27 -9.25
N MET A 75 -9.40 -6.33 -8.98
CA MET A 75 -9.45 -5.04 -9.67
C MET A 75 -8.14 -4.28 -9.50
N CYS A 76 -7.60 -4.24 -8.29
CA CYS A 76 -6.34 -3.56 -8.00
C CYS A 76 -5.16 -4.19 -8.77
N LYS A 77 -5.07 -5.51 -8.78
CA LYS A 77 -4.03 -6.24 -9.53
C LYS A 77 -4.08 -5.92 -11.02
N GLU A 78 -5.27 -5.97 -11.60
CA GLU A 78 -5.48 -5.66 -13.03
C GLU A 78 -5.17 -4.20 -13.34
N ASP A 79 -5.52 -3.28 -12.45
CA ASP A 79 -5.27 -1.86 -12.62
C ASP A 79 -3.78 -1.54 -12.61
N ILE A 80 -3.02 -2.16 -11.69
CA ILE A 80 -1.57 -2.02 -11.62
C ILE A 80 -0.92 -2.51 -12.91
N VAL A 81 -1.29 -3.69 -13.38
CA VAL A 81 -0.73 -4.26 -14.61
C VAL A 81 -1.05 -3.40 -15.82
N ARG A 82 -2.26 -2.89 -15.90
CA ARG A 82 -2.70 -2.04 -17.02
C ARG A 82 -1.96 -0.70 -17.05
N TRP A 83 -1.83 -0.06 -15.89
CA TRP A 83 -1.23 1.27 -15.81
C TRP A 83 0.30 1.24 -15.85
N GLN A 84 0.93 0.14 -15.46
CA GLN A 84 2.38 -0.03 -15.44
C GLN A 84 3.09 1.08 -14.68
N PRO A 85 2.87 1.21 -13.36
CA PRO A 85 3.59 2.20 -12.55
C PRO A 85 5.08 1.89 -12.48
N ASP A 86 5.87 2.91 -12.19
CA ASP A 86 7.30 2.74 -11.95
C ASP A 86 7.57 2.16 -10.57
N VAL A 87 6.67 2.38 -9.63
CA VAL A 87 6.78 1.85 -8.26
C VAL A 87 5.40 1.68 -7.64
N VAL A 88 5.25 0.65 -6.82
CA VAL A 88 4.08 0.43 -5.97
C VAL A 88 4.47 0.71 -4.53
N ILE A 89 3.73 1.59 -3.87
CA ILE A 89 3.94 1.97 -2.47
C ILE A 89 2.74 1.51 -1.65
N LEU A 90 3.00 0.58 -0.73
CA LEU A 90 1.98 0.01 0.14
C LEU A 90 2.09 0.68 1.52
N ILE A 91 0.95 1.05 2.09
CA ILE A 91 0.91 1.74 3.38
C ILE A 91 0.01 0.97 4.32
N ASP A 92 0.58 0.40 5.38
CA ASP A 92 -0.12 -0.44 6.35
C ASP A 92 -1.00 -1.52 5.67
N TYR A 93 -2.17 -1.81 6.21
CA TYR A 93 -3.18 -2.71 5.63
C TYR A 93 -2.60 -4.07 5.20
N PRO A 94 -2.00 -4.84 6.15
CA PRO A 94 -1.15 -5.99 5.78
C PRO A 94 -1.88 -7.13 5.07
N GLY A 95 -3.11 -7.42 5.43
CA GLY A 95 -3.83 -8.53 4.80
C GLY A 95 -3.99 -8.35 3.29
N PHE A 96 -4.39 -7.17 2.87
CA PHE A 96 -4.56 -6.82 1.46
C PHE A 96 -3.20 -6.55 0.79
N ASN A 97 -2.40 -5.70 1.40
CA ASN A 97 -1.17 -5.21 0.79
C ASN A 97 -0.10 -6.29 0.60
N LEU A 98 0.00 -7.26 1.52
CA LEU A 98 0.94 -8.37 1.34
C LEU A 98 0.56 -9.27 0.15
N SER A 99 -0.74 -9.45 -0.09
CA SER A 99 -1.22 -10.18 -1.27
C SER A 99 -0.90 -9.44 -2.56
N ILE A 100 -1.04 -8.11 -2.55
CA ILE A 100 -0.66 -7.27 -3.70
C ILE A 100 0.85 -7.34 -3.94
N ALA A 101 1.66 -7.23 -2.88
CA ALA A 101 3.12 -7.32 -3.00
C ALA A 101 3.55 -8.65 -3.63
N LYS A 102 2.98 -9.75 -3.17
CA LYS A 102 3.26 -11.08 -3.73
C LYS A 102 2.94 -11.16 -5.22
N TYR A 103 1.76 -10.67 -5.60
CA TYR A 103 1.34 -10.67 -6.99
C TYR A 103 2.24 -9.83 -7.89
N VAL A 104 2.56 -8.61 -7.46
CA VAL A 104 3.41 -7.68 -8.21
C VAL A 104 4.81 -8.25 -8.38
N LYS A 105 5.38 -8.83 -7.31
CA LYS A 105 6.69 -9.46 -7.35
C LYS A 105 6.74 -10.64 -8.30
N LYS A 106 5.70 -11.47 -8.29
CA LYS A 106 5.65 -12.68 -9.12
C LYS A 106 5.40 -12.39 -10.60
N ASN A 107 4.57 -11.40 -10.90
CA ASN A 107 4.05 -11.20 -12.25
C ASN A 107 4.61 -9.96 -12.95
N THR A 108 5.41 -9.13 -12.28
CA THR A 108 5.98 -7.90 -12.85
C THR A 108 7.40 -7.68 -12.35
N ASN A 109 8.09 -6.71 -12.95
CA ASN A 109 9.39 -6.22 -12.47
C ASN A 109 9.27 -4.90 -11.69
N ILE A 110 8.05 -4.50 -11.33
CA ILE A 110 7.80 -3.24 -10.64
C ILE A 110 8.27 -3.37 -9.19
N PRO A 111 9.13 -2.46 -8.70
CA PRO A 111 9.56 -2.50 -7.30
C PRO A 111 8.41 -2.15 -6.36
N VAL A 112 8.38 -2.82 -5.22
CA VAL A 112 7.37 -2.62 -4.18
C VAL A 112 8.06 -2.08 -2.92
N PHE A 113 7.59 -0.94 -2.44
CA PHE A 113 8.03 -0.34 -1.19
C PHE A 113 6.90 -0.45 -0.17
N TYR A 114 7.26 -0.72 1.07
CA TYR A 114 6.27 -0.85 2.14
C TYR A 114 6.53 0.19 3.23
N TYR A 115 5.53 1.01 3.49
CA TYR A 115 5.54 2.01 4.56
C TYR A 115 4.63 1.53 5.68
N ILE A 116 5.21 1.27 6.85
CA ILE A 116 4.54 0.55 7.94
C ILE A 116 4.37 1.43 9.16
N SER A 117 3.20 1.31 9.81
CA SER A 117 2.90 1.98 11.06
C SER A 117 3.62 1.33 12.26
N PRO A 118 3.61 2.00 13.43
CA PRO A 118 4.28 1.52 14.65
C PRO A 118 3.84 0.14 15.18
N LYS A 119 2.89 -0.49 14.56
CA LYS A 119 2.34 -1.78 15.02
C LYS A 119 3.02 -3.01 14.42
N ILE A 120 4.14 -2.84 13.73
CA ILE A 120 4.80 -3.97 13.05
C ILE A 120 5.20 -5.10 14.00
N TRP A 121 5.60 -4.80 15.23
CA TRP A 121 5.98 -5.79 16.22
C TRP A 121 4.84 -6.74 16.61
N ALA A 122 3.59 -6.34 16.40
CA ALA A 122 2.42 -7.20 16.63
C ALA A 122 2.12 -8.13 15.44
N TRP A 123 2.90 -8.04 14.37
CA TRP A 123 2.67 -8.85 13.18
C TRP A 123 3.15 -10.28 13.39
N LYS A 124 2.44 -11.21 12.76
CA LYS A 124 2.82 -12.62 12.73
C LYS A 124 4.12 -12.80 11.94
N GLU A 125 4.91 -13.78 12.35
CA GLU A 125 6.20 -14.07 11.71
C GLU A 125 6.10 -14.27 10.19
N TRP A 126 5.04 -14.92 9.70
CA TRP A 126 4.87 -15.15 8.27
C TRP A 126 4.73 -13.84 7.47
N ARG A 127 4.20 -12.78 8.10
CA ARG A 127 4.11 -11.45 7.46
C ARG A 127 5.49 -10.84 7.27
N ILE A 128 6.37 -11.00 8.25
CA ILE A 128 7.76 -10.55 8.16
C ILE A 128 8.48 -11.28 7.04
N LYS A 129 8.30 -12.59 6.94
CA LYS A 129 8.86 -13.41 5.86
C LYS A 129 8.35 -12.98 4.49
N ALA A 130 7.05 -12.65 4.38
CA ALA A 130 6.45 -12.17 3.14
C ALA A 130 7.06 -10.82 2.72
N ILE A 131 7.30 -9.92 3.67
CA ILE A 131 7.96 -8.63 3.40
C ILE A 131 9.38 -8.87 2.85
N LYS A 132 10.16 -9.70 3.50
CA LYS A 132 11.51 -10.05 3.03
C LYS A 132 11.52 -10.56 1.59
N ARG A 133 10.55 -11.38 1.24
CA ARG A 133 10.46 -12.01 -0.08
C ARG A 133 9.99 -11.05 -1.17
N ASP A 134 8.96 -10.25 -0.87
CA ASP A 134 8.18 -9.55 -1.89
C ASP A 134 8.40 -8.04 -1.93
N VAL A 135 8.99 -7.46 -0.90
CA VAL A 135 9.15 -6.00 -0.76
C VAL A 135 10.61 -5.61 -0.91
N LYS A 136 10.88 -4.65 -1.78
CA LYS A 136 12.23 -4.17 -2.02
C LYS A 136 12.78 -3.39 -0.83
N GLU A 137 11.97 -2.49 -0.27
CA GLU A 137 12.34 -1.70 0.90
C GLU A 137 11.15 -1.49 1.81
N MET A 138 11.42 -1.50 3.11
CA MET A 138 10.45 -1.24 4.15
C MET A 138 10.82 0.05 4.89
N PHE A 139 9.85 0.95 5.03
CA PHE A 139 10.01 2.19 5.76
C PHE A 139 9.15 2.15 7.02
N SER A 140 9.67 2.70 8.12
CA SER A 140 8.97 2.74 9.38
C SER A 140 8.94 4.14 9.96
N ILE A 141 7.90 4.44 10.72
CA ILE A 141 7.72 5.73 11.37
C ILE A 141 8.56 5.84 12.64
N LEU A 142 8.81 4.71 13.33
CA LEU A 142 9.55 4.71 14.59
C LEU A 142 10.98 4.20 14.40
N PRO A 143 11.96 4.77 15.15
CA PRO A 143 13.37 4.41 14.99
C PRO A 143 13.69 2.93 15.17
N PHE A 144 13.05 2.24 16.11
CA PHE A 144 13.31 0.82 16.32
C PHE A 144 12.80 -0.05 15.16
N GLU A 145 11.75 0.38 14.49
CA GLU A 145 11.22 -0.32 13.31
C GLU A 145 12.11 -0.09 12.09
N ILE A 146 12.79 1.04 12.02
CA ILE A 146 13.79 1.33 11.00
C ILE A 146 14.90 0.28 11.04
N GLN A 147 15.33 -0.13 12.24
CA GLN A 147 16.33 -1.18 12.39
C GLN A 147 15.85 -2.53 11.83
N ILE A 148 14.57 -2.87 12.09
CA ILE A 148 13.96 -4.08 11.53
C ILE A 148 13.94 -3.99 10.00
N GLY A 149 13.55 -2.85 9.46
CA GLY A 149 13.51 -2.62 8.03
C GLY A 149 14.89 -2.78 7.39
N ARG A 150 15.93 -2.21 7.99
CA ARG A 150 17.31 -2.33 7.51
C ARG A 150 17.85 -3.75 7.57
N ALA A 151 17.43 -4.52 8.56
CA ALA A 151 17.84 -5.92 8.68
C ALA A 151 17.26 -6.79 7.56
N HIS A 152 16.25 -6.33 6.86
CA HIS A 152 15.53 -7.08 5.83
C HIS A 152 15.77 -6.58 4.40
N VAL A 153 16.46 -5.47 4.27
CA VAL A 153 16.78 -4.88 2.96
C VAL A 153 18.04 -5.51 2.31
#